data_550b398560e0bb07272224298069fcb3
#
_entry.id   550b398560e0bb07272224298069fcb3
#
_cell.length_a   1.000
_cell.length_b   1.000
_cell.length_c   1.000
_cell.angle_alpha   90.00
_cell.angle_beta   90.00
_cell.angle_gamma   90.00
#
_symmetry.space_group_name_H-M   'P 1'
#
loop_
_entity.id
_entity.type
_entity.pdbx_description
1 polymer ?
#
loop_
_entity_poly.entity_id
_entity_poly.type
_entity_poly.pdbx_seq_one_letter_code
_entity_poly.pdbx_strand_id
1 'polypeptide(L)'
;EAIIRPKDFYGEKRQLCDKCIIVFSEQIFDYILKTYAHEQAGTIKCCNGITKVYVFEIDNMKIAAYLSHIGSSMAGSDVIDANWLTDASRFIMFGLAGSLDSDKTTGKFVIPIESYREEGMSYHYAEPSNYMKIRNYQIVKFIFDNLGLPNVAGKVWTTDAIYRETKAKFDARKKEGCIAVEMELAGVQAVCDF
;
A
#
# COMPACT_ATOMS: atom_id res chain seq x y z
N GLU A 1 21.33 9.86 -10.48
CA GLU A 1 21.53 8.57 -9.77
C GLU A 1 21.50 8.83 -8.27
N ALA A 2 20.76 7.99 -7.50
CA ALA A 2 20.68 8.12 -6.05
C ALA A 2 22.04 7.81 -5.40
N ILE A 3 22.41 8.60 -4.38
CA ILE A 3 23.65 8.39 -3.61
C ILE A 3 23.52 7.17 -2.70
N ILE A 4 22.35 7.02 -2.04
CA ILE A 4 22.04 5.89 -1.16
C ILE A 4 21.11 4.94 -1.89
N ARG A 5 21.43 3.66 -1.90
CA ARG A 5 20.68 2.61 -2.60
C ARG A 5 20.42 1.44 -1.67
N PRO A 6 19.38 0.61 -1.90
CA PRO A 6 19.10 -0.54 -1.06
C PRO A 6 20.29 -1.51 -0.91
N LYS A 7 21.13 -1.65 -1.93
CA LYS A 7 22.33 -2.49 -1.85
C LYS A 7 23.31 -2.09 -0.76
N ASP A 8 23.31 -0.79 -0.38
CA ASP A 8 24.22 -0.28 0.65
C ASP A 8 23.81 -0.77 2.07
N PHE A 9 22.54 -1.20 2.23
CA PHE A 9 21.98 -1.72 3.47
C PHE A 9 21.84 -3.25 3.47
N TYR A 10 21.51 -3.84 2.29
CA TYR A 10 21.08 -5.24 2.19
C TYR A 10 22.01 -6.13 1.37
N GLY A 11 23.05 -5.57 0.73
CA GLY A 11 23.93 -6.32 -0.18
C GLY A 11 23.24 -6.62 -1.52
N GLU A 12 23.47 -7.80 -2.08
CA GLU A 12 22.92 -8.20 -3.38
C GLU A 12 21.40 -8.42 -3.33
N LYS A 13 20.73 -8.05 -4.44
CA LYS A 13 19.29 -8.23 -4.60
C LYS A 13 18.94 -9.72 -4.62
N ARG A 14 17.93 -10.12 -3.88
CA ARG A 14 17.47 -11.51 -3.81
C ARG A 14 16.31 -11.73 -4.79
N GLN A 15 16.22 -12.94 -5.33
CA GLN A 15 15.18 -13.36 -6.26
C GLN A 15 14.35 -14.48 -5.63
N LEU A 16 13.30 -14.15 -4.91
CA LEU A 16 12.48 -15.10 -4.16
C LEU A 16 11.07 -15.25 -4.71
N CYS A 17 10.43 -14.15 -5.10
CA CYS A 17 9.06 -14.13 -5.61
C CYS A 17 8.80 -12.82 -6.39
N ASP A 18 7.74 -12.79 -7.21
CA ASP A 18 7.34 -11.63 -8.01
C ASP A 18 6.15 -10.83 -7.43
N LYS A 19 5.57 -11.31 -6.33
CA LYS A 19 4.36 -10.74 -5.72
C LYS A 19 4.60 -10.43 -4.25
N CYS A 20 4.03 -9.32 -3.78
CA CYS A 20 4.10 -8.92 -2.38
C CYS A 20 2.77 -8.31 -1.91
N ILE A 21 2.37 -8.68 -0.70
CA ILE A 21 1.22 -8.10 0.00
C ILE A 21 1.73 -7.12 1.06
N ILE A 22 1.28 -5.87 0.97
CA ILE A 22 1.54 -4.83 1.95
C ILE A 22 0.35 -4.80 2.92
N VAL A 23 0.59 -5.11 4.19
CA VAL A 23 -0.46 -5.18 5.22
C VAL A 23 -0.28 -4.04 6.22
N PHE A 24 -1.36 -3.36 6.59
CA PHE A 24 -1.37 -2.26 7.58
C PHE A 24 -2.12 -2.63 8.88
N SER A 25 -2.48 -3.89 9.06
CA SER A 25 -3.16 -4.38 10.27
C SER A 25 -2.35 -5.52 10.89
N GLU A 26 -1.88 -5.30 12.11
CA GLU A 26 -1.16 -6.33 12.89
C GLU A 26 -2.03 -7.59 13.07
N GLN A 27 -3.33 -7.42 13.36
CA GLN A 27 -4.24 -8.55 13.52
C GLN A 27 -4.36 -9.41 12.25
N ILE A 28 -4.44 -8.77 11.09
CA ILE A 28 -4.51 -9.47 9.80
C ILE A 28 -3.17 -10.13 9.51
N PHE A 29 -2.07 -9.44 9.76
CA PHE A 29 -0.74 -9.99 9.54
C PHE A 29 -0.46 -11.20 10.43
N ASP A 30 -0.80 -11.12 11.70
CA ASP A 30 -0.73 -12.24 12.64
C ASP A 30 -1.59 -13.44 12.20
N TYR A 31 -2.79 -13.17 11.67
CA TYR A 31 -3.64 -14.22 11.12
C TYR A 31 -2.97 -14.91 9.93
N ILE A 32 -2.37 -14.17 9.02
CA ILE A 32 -1.62 -14.71 7.87
C ILE A 32 -0.48 -15.60 8.37
N LEU A 33 0.34 -15.12 9.33
CA LEU A 33 1.46 -15.87 9.89
C LEU A 33 1.03 -17.15 10.60
N LYS A 34 -0.11 -17.14 11.27
CA LYS A 34 -0.66 -18.33 11.94
C LYS A 34 -1.26 -19.34 10.97
N THR A 35 -1.77 -18.86 9.83
CA THR A 35 -2.53 -19.70 8.89
C THR A 35 -1.67 -20.40 7.86
N TYR A 36 -0.61 -19.72 7.39
CA TYR A 36 0.21 -20.20 6.28
C TYR A 36 1.64 -20.48 6.72
N ALA A 37 2.19 -21.60 6.23
CA ALA A 37 3.62 -21.89 6.37
C ALA A 37 4.44 -20.80 5.67
N HIS A 38 5.50 -20.32 6.31
CA HIS A 38 6.27 -19.18 5.84
C HIS A 38 7.74 -19.26 6.26
N GLU A 39 8.59 -18.57 5.51
CA GLU A 39 10.00 -18.37 5.84
C GLU A 39 10.30 -16.86 5.87
N GLN A 40 11.18 -16.44 6.78
CA GLN A 40 11.63 -15.05 6.81
C GLN A 40 12.59 -14.78 5.65
N ALA A 41 12.16 -13.96 4.71
CA ALA A 41 12.98 -13.55 3.56
C ALA A 41 14.04 -12.53 3.96
N GLY A 42 13.73 -11.60 4.84
CA GLY A 42 14.63 -10.54 5.24
C GLY A 42 14.03 -9.63 6.32
N THR A 43 14.70 -8.52 6.54
CA THR A 43 14.29 -7.52 7.53
C THR A 43 14.55 -6.13 6.98
N ILE A 44 13.49 -5.33 6.88
CA ILE A 44 13.59 -3.88 6.64
C ILE A 44 14.01 -3.23 7.96
N LYS A 45 15.05 -2.42 7.92
CA LYS A 45 15.65 -1.81 9.11
C LYS A 45 15.40 -0.31 9.13
N CYS A 46 14.81 0.17 10.21
CA CYS A 46 14.64 1.60 10.50
C CYS A 46 15.32 1.96 11.82
N CYS A 47 15.58 3.25 12.05
CA CYS A 47 16.18 3.72 13.30
C CYS A 47 15.34 3.40 14.53
N ASN A 48 14.01 3.29 14.37
CA ASN A 48 13.06 3.07 15.45
C ASN A 48 12.48 1.64 15.49
N GLY A 49 13.02 0.72 14.70
CA GLY A 49 12.53 -0.67 14.69
C GLY A 49 12.90 -1.45 13.45
N ILE A 50 12.30 -2.59 13.35
CA ILE A 50 12.49 -3.52 12.23
C ILE A 50 11.14 -4.05 11.74
N THR A 51 11.01 -4.24 10.43
CA THR A 51 9.89 -4.96 9.82
C THR A 51 10.40 -6.23 9.16
N LYS A 52 9.80 -7.36 9.52
CA LYS A 52 10.15 -8.66 8.93
C LYS A 52 9.36 -8.88 7.64
N VAL A 53 10.06 -9.28 6.60
CA VAL A 53 9.47 -9.70 5.32
C VAL A 53 9.45 -11.21 5.29
N TYR A 54 8.28 -11.80 5.05
CA TYR A 54 8.11 -13.26 4.97
C TYR A 54 7.71 -13.66 3.55
N VAL A 55 8.09 -14.88 3.16
CA VAL A 55 7.63 -15.53 1.92
C VAL A 55 6.79 -16.73 2.29
N PHE A 56 5.63 -16.81 1.66
CA PHE A 56 4.65 -17.89 1.78
C PHE A 56 4.59 -18.66 0.47
N GLU A 57 4.34 -19.96 0.54
CA GLU A 57 4.03 -20.75 -0.64
C GLU A 57 2.56 -21.19 -0.58
N ILE A 58 1.77 -20.72 -1.53
CA ILE A 58 0.32 -21.00 -1.63
C ILE A 58 0.06 -21.48 -3.05
N ASP A 59 -0.46 -22.69 -3.21
CA ASP A 59 -0.75 -23.31 -4.53
C ASP A 59 0.44 -23.24 -5.51
N ASN A 60 1.62 -23.58 -5.03
CA ASN A 60 2.90 -23.50 -5.76
C ASN A 60 3.30 -22.07 -6.20
N MET A 61 2.68 -21.04 -5.63
CA MET A 61 3.06 -19.65 -5.84
C MET A 61 3.77 -19.10 -4.61
N LYS A 62 4.93 -18.48 -4.82
CA LYS A 62 5.62 -17.74 -3.77
C LYS A 62 5.13 -16.30 -3.74
N ILE A 63 4.72 -15.85 -2.56
CA ILE A 63 4.19 -14.51 -2.31
C ILE A 63 4.87 -13.94 -1.07
N ALA A 64 5.45 -12.77 -1.17
CA ALA A 64 5.97 -12.07 0.00
C ALA A 64 4.84 -11.32 0.73
N ALA A 65 5.02 -11.11 2.03
CA ALA A 65 4.18 -10.18 2.78
C ALA A 65 4.97 -9.54 3.92
N TYR A 66 4.57 -8.32 4.29
CA TYR A 66 5.11 -7.63 5.47
C TYR A 66 4.06 -6.69 6.07
N LEU A 67 4.23 -6.39 7.36
CA LEU A 67 3.46 -5.36 8.06
C LEU A 67 4.16 -4.02 7.83
N SER A 68 3.53 -3.14 7.06
CA SER A 68 4.10 -1.85 6.67
C SER A 68 4.06 -0.84 7.81
N HIS A 69 4.99 0.09 7.78
CA HIS A 69 4.87 1.32 8.55
C HIS A 69 3.74 2.20 7.98
N ILE A 70 3.20 3.07 8.83
CA ILE A 70 2.14 4.00 8.47
C ILE A 70 2.75 5.27 7.85
N GLY A 71 2.05 5.84 6.89
CA GLY A 71 2.39 7.06 6.16
C GLY A 71 3.18 6.83 4.89
N SER A 72 2.89 7.65 3.88
CA SER A 72 3.42 7.53 2.52
C SER A 72 4.94 7.41 2.45
N SER A 73 5.67 8.18 3.25
CA SER A 73 7.15 8.18 3.24
C SER A 73 7.72 6.84 3.63
N MET A 74 7.22 6.26 4.72
CA MET A 74 7.72 4.99 5.24
C MET A 74 7.22 3.83 4.40
N ALA A 75 5.93 3.80 4.07
CA ALA A 75 5.35 2.73 3.24
C ALA A 75 6.00 2.68 1.85
N GLY A 76 6.27 3.83 1.23
CA GLY A 76 6.98 3.89 -0.05
C GLY A 76 8.43 3.38 0.05
N SER A 77 9.15 3.70 1.11
CA SER A 77 10.49 3.17 1.37
C SER A 77 10.46 1.66 1.61
N ASP A 78 9.48 1.17 2.39
CA ASP A 78 9.30 -0.26 2.64
C ASP A 78 9.07 -1.06 1.33
N VAL A 79 8.36 -0.48 0.34
CA VAL A 79 8.17 -1.10 -0.98
C VAL A 79 9.51 -1.29 -1.71
N ILE A 80 10.37 -0.27 -1.69
CA ILE A 80 11.70 -0.33 -2.32
C ILE A 80 12.54 -1.43 -1.66
N ASP A 81 12.55 -1.46 -0.34
CA ASP A 81 13.29 -2.44 0.45
C ASP A 81 12.74 -3.85 0.26
N ALA A 82 11.41 -4.02 0.26
CA ALA A 82 10.77 -5.31 -0.01
C ALA A 82 11.07 -5.82 -1.42
N ASN A 83 11.05 -4.95 -2.44
CA ASN A 83 11.50 -5.30 -3.79
C ASN A 83 12.94 -5.80 -3.79
N TRP A 84 13.84 -5.12 -3.08
CA TRP A 84 15.25 -5.54 -3.01
C TRP A 84 15.45 -6.88 -2.31
N LEU A 85 14.72 -7.12 -1.24
CA LEU A 85 14.79 -8.33 -0.44
C LEU A 85 14.13 -9.57 -1.07
N THR A 86 13.22 -9.37 -2.07
CA THR A 86 12.39 -10.46 -2.60
C THR A 86 12.34 -10.56 -4.13
N ASP A 87 12.68 -9.49 -4.85
CA ASP A 87 12.43 -9.23 -6.28
C ASP A 87 10.95 -9.03 -6.64
N ALA A 88 10.06 -8.83 -5.66
CA ALA A 88 8.66 -8.58 -5.93
C ALA A 88 8.49 -7.28 -6.73
N SER A 89 7.81 -7.39 -7.87
CA SER A 89 7.49 -6.28 -8.78
C SER A 89 5.99 -6.00 -8.89
N ARG A 90 5.17 -6.81 -8.22
CA ARG A 90 3.71 -6.66 -8.15
C ARG A 90 3.30 -6.57 -6.70
N PHE A 91 2.73 -5.43 -6.33
CA PHE A 91 2.32 -5.15 -4.97
C PHE A 91 0.81 -5.03 -4.88
N ILE A 92 0.22 -5.60 -3.85
CA ILE A 92 -1.15 -5.33 -3.43
C ILE A 92 -1.14 -4.76 -2.03
N MET A 93 -1.78 -3.63 -1.84
CA MET A 93 -1.88 -2.95 -0.56
C MET A 93 -3.23 -3.23 0.08
N PHE A 94 -3.23 -3.65 1.34
CA PHE A 94 -4.43 -3.96 2.10
C PHE A 94 -4.37 -3.29 3.48
N GLY A 95 -5.30 -2.38 3.73
CA GLY A 95 -5.32 -1.58 4.95
C GLY A 95 -6.71 -1.09 5.31
N LEU A 96 -6.77 -0.11 6.21
CA LEU A 96 -7.98 0.55 6.68
C LEU A 96 -8.02 1.99 6.15
N ALA A 97 -9.23 2.51 5.98
CA ALA A 97 -9.45 3.89 5.56
C ALA A 97 -10.62 4.51 6.30
N GLY A 98 -10.56 5.81 6.52
CA GLY A 98 -11.69 6.59 7.00
C GLY A 98 -12.73 6.80 5.90
N SER A 99 -14.02 6.64 6.22
CA SER A 99 -15.10 6.88 5.25
C SER A 99 -15.39 8.38 5.13
N LEU A 100 -15.44 8.87 3.89
CA LEU A 100 -15.98 10.20 3.56
C LEU A 100 -17.45 10.15 3.13
N ASP A 101 -17.96 8.96 2.80
CA ASP A 101 -19.33 8.75 2.31
C ASP A 101 -19.85 7.39 2.82
N SER A 102 -20.46 7.40 4.01
CA SER A 102 -20.95 6.19 4.67
C SER A 102 -22.00 5.43 3.85
N ASP A 103 -22.83 6.13 3.10
CA ASP A 103 -23.87 5.50 2.28
C ASP A 103 -23.26 4.62 1.17
N LYS A 104 -22.08 5.01 0.67
CA LYS A 104 -21.36 4.28 -0.35
C LYS A 104 -20.47 3.18 0.22
N THR A 105 -19.85 3.40 1.38
CA THR A 105 -18.72 2.59 1.85
C THR A 105 -19.06 1.62 2.96
N THR A 106 -20.15 1.83 3.73
CA THR A 106 -20.49 0.96 4.87
C THR A 106 -20.67 -0.49 4.43
N GLY A 107 -19.94 -1.40 5.09
CA GLY A 107 -19.96 -2.83 4.82
C GLY A 107 -19.33 -3.24 3.49
N LYS A 108 -18.54 -2.37 2.87
CA LYS A 108 -17.90 -2.64 1.57
C LYS A 108 -16.40 -2.41 1.64
N PHE A 109 -15.68 -3.15 0.82
CA PHE A 109 -14.29 -2.86 0.50
C PHE A 109 -14.23 -1.67 -0.46
N VAL A 110 -13.39 -0.69 -0.14
CA VAL A 110 -13.11 0.43 -1.05
C VAL A 110 -11.97 0.03 -1.98
N ILE A 111 -12.21 0.13 -3.30
CA ILE A 111 -11.20 -0.12 -4.33
C ILE A 111 -10.82 1.23 -4.94
N PRO A 112 -9.66 1.79 -4.60
CA PRO A 112 -9.23 3.08 -5.10
C PRO A 112 -8.99 3.07 -6.60
N ILE A 113 -9.50 4.09 -7.30
CA ILE A 113 -9.25 4.33 -8.73
C ILE A 113 -8.27 5.46 -8.97
N GLU A 114 -8.33 6.47 -8.09
CA GLU A 114 -7.42 7.63 -8.04
C GLU A 114 -7.25 8.03 -6.57
N SER A 115 -6.08 8.57 -6.22
CA SER A 115 -5.86 9.16 -4.90
C SER A 115 -5.48 10.63 -5.01
N TYR A 116 -6.16 11.49 -4.24
CA TYR A 116 -5.75 12.89 -4.07
C TYR A 116 -4.46 12.95 -3.26
N ARG A 117 -3.47 13.67 -3.77
CA ARG A 117 -2.10 13.74 -3.25
C ARG A 117 -1.98 14.88 -2.23
N GLU A 118 -2.21 14.60 -0.96
CA GLU A 118 -1.92 15.53 0.14
C GLU A 118 -0.86 14.93 1.08
N GLU A 119 0.21 14.46 0.48
CA GLU A 119 1.38 13.83 1.11
C GLU A 119 2.66 14.27 0.35
N GLY A 120 3.84 13.98 0.90
CA GLY A 120 5.11 14.44 0.35
C GLY A 120 5.78 13.46 -0.60
N MET A 121 5.65 12.14 -0.35
CA MET A 121 6.45 11.10 -0.99
C MET A 121 6.26 11.05 -2.51
N SER A 122 5.02 11.11 -2.98
CA SER A 122 4.71 10.95 -4.40
C SER A 122 5.33 12.03 -5.30
N TYR A 123 5.61 13.21 -4.76
CA TYR A 123 6.24 14.30 -5.52
C TYR A 123 7.73 14.09 -5.79
N HIS A 124 8.37 13.11 -5.15
CA HIS A 124 9.74 12.70 -5.44
C HIS A 124 9.82 11.67 -6.56
N TYR A 125 8.70 11.00 -6.90
CA TYR A 125 8.66 9.87 -7.83
C TYR A 125 7.75 10.08 -9.04
N ALA A 126 6.87 11.07 -9.00
CA ALA A 126 5.92 11.34 -10.09
C ALA A 126 5.78 12.84 -10.34
N GLU A 127 5.49 13.19 -11.58
CA GLU A 127 5.22 14.57 -11.99
C GLU A 127 4.10 15.21 -11.15
N PRO A 128 4.16 16.53 -10.90
CA PRO A 128 3.15 17.23 -10.12
C PRO A 128 1.75 17.10 -10.72
N SER A 129 0.81 16.63 -9.91
CA SER A 129 -0.63 16.56 -10.22
C SER A 129 -1.42 16.50 -8.93
N ASN A 130 -2.70 16.82 -8.98
CA ASN A 130 -3.57 16.73 -7.79
C ASN A 130 -3.95 15.28 -7.47
N TYR A 131 -3.94 14.41 -8.46
CA TYR A 131 -4.37 13.02 -8.32
C TYR A 131 -3.33 12.04 -8.87
N MET A 132 -3.11 10.95 -8.16
CA MET A 132 -2.40 9.76 -8.61
C MET A 132 -3.42 8.74 -9.13
N LYS A 133 -3.26 8.27 -10.36
CA LYS A 133 -4.07 7.16 -10.90
C LYS A 133 -3.58 5.85 -10.31
N ILE A 134 -4.51 5.01 -9.86
CA ILE A 134 -4.17 3.69 -9.32
C ILE A 134 -4.19 2.67 -10.44
N ARG A 135 -3.04 2.03 -10.69
CA ARG A 135 -2.91 1.01 -11.73
C ARG A 135 -3.61 -0.28 -11.30
N ASN A 136 -4.13 -0.98 -12.28
CA ASN A 136 -4.65 -2.33 -12.13
C ASN A 136 -5.82 -2.48 -11.13
N TYR A 137 -6.48 -1.40 -10.71
CA TYR A 137 -7.64 -1.47 -9.81
C TYR A 137 -8.76 -2.34 -10.39
N GLN A 138 -8.88 -2.41 -11.71
CA GLN A 138 -9.86 -3.25 -12.41
C GLN A 138 -9.64 -4.74 -12.10
N ILE A 139 -8.38 -5.19 -11.96
CA ILE A 139 -8.04 -6.57 -11.58
C ILE A 139 -8.53 -6.85 -10.16
N VAL A 140 -8.25 -5.93 -9.23
CA VAL A 140 -8.71 -6.06 -7.85
C VAL A 140 -10.24 -6.10 -7.81
N LYS A 141 -10.91 -5.17 -8.51
CA LYS A 141 -12.37 -5.15 -8.59
C LYS A 141 -12.94 -6.45 -9.14
N PHE A 142 -12.38 -6.97 -10.24
CA PHE A 142 -12.78 -8.23 -10.83
C PHE A 142 -12.65 -9.40 -9.84
N ILE A 143 -11.56 -9.47 -9.09
CA ILE A 143 -11.36 -10.51 -8.06
C ILE A 143 -12.45 -10.41 -6.98
N PHE A 144 -12.71 -9.20 -6.46
CA PHE A 144 -13.71 -9.00 -5.41
C PHE A 144 -15.13 -9.31 -5.91
N ASP A 145 -15.47 -8.91 -7.14
CA ASP A 145 -16.76 -9.23 -7.76
C ASP A 145 -16.96 -10.74 -7.90
N ASN A 146 -15.94 -11.48 -8.39
CA ASN A 146 -16.00 -12.93 -8.54
C ASN A 146 -16.08 -13.69 -7.21
N LEU A 147 -15.50 -13.13 -6.15
CA LEU A 147 -15.61 -13.70 -4.80
C LEU A 147 -16.92 -13.32 -4.10
N GLY A 148 -17.79 -12.52 -4.73
CA GLY A 148 -19.02 -12.02 -4.14
C GLY A 148 -18.79 -11.09 -2.95
N LEU A 149 -17.61 -10.47 -2.85
CA LEU A 149 -17.28 -9.56 -1.77
C LEU A 149 -17.87 -8.17 -2.05
N PRO A 150 -18.68 -7.60 -1.12
CA PRO A 150 -19.23 -6.27 -1.28
C PRO A 150 -18.11 -5.24 -1.46
N ASN A 151 -18.13 -4.51 -2.58
CA ASN A 151 -17.09 -3.54 -2.88
C ASN A 151 -17.63 -2.29 -3.57
N VAL A 152 -16.87 -1.21 -3.52
CA VAL A 152 -17.14 0.03 -4.24
C VAL A 152 -15.82 0.62 -4.76
N ALA A 153 -15.78 0.94 -6.05
CA ALA A 153 -14.66 1.66 -6.64
C ALA A 153 -14.89 3.17 -6.55
N GLY A 154 -13.85 3.92 -6.18
CA GLY A 154 -13.96 5.38 -6.06
C GLY A 154 -12.62 6.06 -5.82
N LYS A 155 -12.64 7.40 -5.86
CA LYS A 155 -11.48 8.19 -5.49
C LYS A 155 -11.25 8.14 -3.99
N VAL A 156 -9.98 8.21 -3.59
CA VAL A 156 -9.60 8.33 -2.18
C VAL A 156 -8.74 9.59 -1.98
N TRP A 157 -8.48 9.92 -0.77
CA TRP A 157 -7.61 11.02 -0.37
C TRP A 157 -6.47 10.46 0.48
N THR A 158 -5.23 10.62 0.02
CA THR A 158 -4.02 10.33 0.80
C THR A 158 -3.57 11.59 1.52
N THR A 159 -3.41 11.53 2.85
CA THR A 159 -2.94 12.65 3.67
C THR A 159 -1.85 12.23 4.66
N ASP A 160 -0.83 13.08 4.85
CA ASP A 160 0.21 12.87 5.88
C ASP A 160 -0.23 13.27 7.29
N ALA A 161 -1.42 13.90 7.43
CA ALA A 161 -1.76 14.60 8.67
C ALA A 161 -3.22 14.36 9.11
N ILE A 162 -3.46 13.21 9.74
CA ILE A 162 -4.79 12.79 10.23
C ILE A 162 -5.51 13.88 11.06
N TYR A 163 -4.80 14.57 11.94
CA TYR A 163 -5.37 15.64 12.76
C TYR A 163 -5.57 16.98 12.02
N ARG A 164 -5.26 17.01 10.72
CA ARG A 164 -5.52 18.16 9.84
C ARG A 164 -6.57 17.86 8.76
N GLU A 165 -7.30 16.78 8.90
CA GLU A 165 -8.52 16.46 8.14
C GLU A 165 -9.66 17.38 8.58
N THR A 166 -9.55 18.65 8.26
CA THR A 166 -10.56 19.66 8.65
C THR A 166 -11.87 19.48 7.89
N LYS A 167 -12.97 19.98 8.46
CA LYS A 167 -14.27 19.95 7.79
C LYS A 167 -14.22 20.53 6.37
N ALA A 168 -13.51 21.63 6.17
CA ALA A 168 -13.37 22.26 4.85
C ALA A 168 -12.67 21.34 3.84
N LYS A 169 -11.60 20.66 4.25
CA LYS A 169 -10.90 19.66 3.42
C LYS A 169 -11.80 18.46 3.12
N PHE A 170 -12.48 17.94 4.13
CA PHE A 170 -13.43 16.85 4.02
C PHE A 170 -14.52 17.17 2.97
N ASP A 171 -15.17 18.32 3.11
CA ASP A 171 -16.22 18.77 2.19
C ASP A 171 -15.68 18.95 0.76
N ALA A 172 -14.45 19.48 0.60
CA ALA A 172 -13.81 19.65 -0.69
C ALA A 172 -13.51 18.29 -1.35
N ARG A 173 -12.90 17.34 -0.61
CA ARG A 173 -12.58 16.00 -1.14
C ARG A 173 -13.84 15.22 -1.49
N LYS A 174 -14.87 15.28 -0.64
CA LYS A 174 -16.17 14.66 -0.92
C LYS A 174 -16.82 15.26 -2.19
N LYS A 175 -16.77 16.57 -2.36
CA LYS A 175 -17.27 17.26 -3.57
C LYS A 175 -16.52 16.83 -4.84
N GLU A 176 -15.22 16.52 -4.73
CA GLU A 176 -14.41 16.01 -5.83
C GLU A 176 -14.61 14.51 -6.10
N GLY A 177 -15.46 13.85 -5.31
CA GLY A 177 -15.81 12.44 -5.48
C GLY A 177 -14.96 11.45 -4.69
N CYS A 178 -14.15 11.92 -3.74
CA CYS A 178 -13.46 11.03 -2.82
C CYS A 178 -14.48 10.41 -1.85
N ILE A 179 -14.36 9.08 -1.66
CA ILE A 179 -15.24 8.28 -0.79
C ILE A 179 -14.54 7.78 0.48
N ALA A 180 -13.22 7.83 0.51
CA ALA A 180 -12.43 7.43 1.67
C ALA A 180 -11.15 8.28 1.79
N VAL A 181 -10.52 8.24 2.97
CA VAL A 181 -9.23 8.87 3.29
C VAL A 181 -8.30 7.84 3.93
N GLU A 182 -7.04 7.88 3.58
CA GLU A 182 -5.97 7.03 4.07
C GLU A 182 -4.62 7.79 4.03
N MET A 183 -3.50 7.15 4.32
CA MET A 183 -2.23 7.86 4.52
C MET A 183 -1.08 7.40 3.60
N GLU A 184 -1.27 6.43 2.68
CA GLU A 184 -0.16 5.76 2.00
C GLU A 184 -0.26 5.69 0.48
N LEU A 185 -1.46 5.52 -0.05
CA LEU A 185 -1.67 4.99 -1.40
C LEU A 185 -1.01 5.83 -2.51
N ALA A 186 -1.10 7.16 -2.44
CA ALA A 186 -0.52 8.01 -3.49
C ALA A 186 1.00 7.87 -3.55
N GLY A 187 1.68 7.84 -2.39
CA GLY A 187 3.12 7.65 -2.31
C GLY A 187 3.55 6.25 -2.76
N VAL A 188 2.87 5.21 -2.28
CA VAL A 188 3.14 3.82 -2.67
C VAL A 188 2.96 3.62 -4.18
N GLN A 189 1.88 4.15 -4.76
CA GLN A 189 1.65 4.05 -6.21
C GLN A 189 2.74 4.78 -7.01
N ALA A 190 3.15 5.97 -6.57
CA ALA A 190 4.20 6.72 -7.25
C ALA A 190 5.53 5.97 -7.25
N VAL A 191 5.90 5.35 -6.13
CA VAL A 191 7.09 4.48 -6.02
C VAL A 191 6.99 3.27 -6.94
N CYS A 192 5.82 2.62 -7.01
CA CYS A 192 5.61 1.46 -7.89
C CYS A 192 5.63 1.82 -9.38
N ASP A 193 5.37 3.09 -9.73
CA ASP A 193 5.37 3.57 -11.12
C ASP A 193 6.76 4.01 -11.60
N PHE A 194 7.66 4.33 -10.66
CA PHE A 194 9.04 4.77 -10.91
C PHE A 194 9.97 3.59 -11.20
#